data_e5e500daf0613db638037ed078f48856
#
_entry.id   e5e500daf0613db638037ed078f48856
#
_cell.length_a   1.000
_cell.length_b   1.000
_cell.length_c   1.000
_cell.angle_alpha   90.00
_cell.angle_beta   90.00
_cell.angle_gamma   90.00
#
_symmetry.space_group_name_H-M   'P 1'
#
loop_
_entity.id
_entity.type
_entity.pdbx_description
1 polymer ?
#
loop_
_entity_poly.entity_id
_entity_poly.type
_entity_poly.pdbx_seq_one_letter_code
_entity_poly.pdbx_strand_id
1 'polypeptide(L)'
;MHGHAVHDRAVNYLVLFDQLEWQTGAGVQAIAWDNKSWVGKDRDRLWLRTEGEGGQDGFALAQAHVLYGRAISRWWDLVMGVQQDIRPGPSRTWAAIGFQGLAPYWFEVEATAHLGAEGRTHFRFETEYELRLARRWVAQPLVELEIHGKDDLERGVGAGLATGEAGLRIRYELRREFAPYFGVVWTRKFFGTADAARTTGDPTGTIRLAVGLRTWF
;
A
#
# COMPACT_ATOMS: atom_id res chain seq x y z
N MET A 1 29.73 -12.68 37.33
CA MET A 1 28.74 -11.95 36.50
C MET A 1 28.81 -12.51 35.09
N HIS A 2 27.90 -13.41 34.72
CA HIS A 2 27.83 -13.92 33.35
C HIS A 2 26.99 -12.93 32.54
N GLY A 3 27.65 -12.16 31.69
CA GLY A 3 26.97 -11.32 30.72
C GLY A 3 26.23 -12.23 29.72
N HIS A 4 24.94 -12.20 29.76
CA HIS A 4 24.12 -12.77 28.67
C HIS A 4 24.45 -11.99 27.41
N ALA A 5 25.19 -12.62 26.50
CA ALA A 5 25.34 -12.09 25.14
C ALA A 5 23.96 -12.07 24.54
N VAL A 6 23.41 -10.88 24.36
CA VAL A 6 22.18 -10.66 23.60
C VAL A 6 22.47 -11.16 22.18
N HIS A 7 21.80 -12.23 21.75
CA HIS A 7 21.95 -12.78 20.41
C HIS A 7 21.22 -11.89 19.39
N ASP A 8 21.80 -10.75 19.12
CA ASP A 8 21.36 -9.74 18.14
C ASP A 8 21.57 -10.18 16.67
N ARG A 9 21.67 -11.50 16.43
CA ARG A 9 21.98 -12.09 15.12
C ARG A 9 20.86 -12.90 14.52
N ALA A 10 19.73 -13.03 15.20
CA ALA A 10 18.61 -13.78 14.68
C ALA A 10 18.06 -13.09 13.41
N VAL A 11 17.92 -13.85 12.35
CA VAL A 11 17.15 -13.44 11.17
C VAL A 11 15.70 -13.74 11.45
N ASN A 12 14.86 -12.72 11.37
CA ASN A 12 13.43 -12.81 11.52
C ASN A 12 12.76 -12.58 10.17
N TYR A 13 11.52 -12.98 10.05
CA TYR A 13 10.71 -12.69 8.87
C TYR A 13 9.25 -12.46 9.28
N LEU A 14 8.54 -11.79 8.41
CA LEU A 14 7.10 -11.60 8.47
C LEU A 14 6.56 -11.75 7.05
N VAL A 15 5.48 -12.49 6.90
CA VAL A 15 4.65 -12.50 5.71
C VAL A 15 3.29 -11.96 6.10
N LEU A 16 2.96 -10.75 5.65
CA LEU A 16 1.71 -10.08 5.97
C LEU A 16 0.90 -9.85 4.69
N PHE A 17 -0.28 -10.44 4.63
CA PHE A 17 -1.36 -10.01 3.74
C PHE A 17 -2.23 -9.04 4.53
N ASP A 18 -1.95 -7.75 4.37
CA ASP A 18 -2.70 -6.71 5.07
C ASP A 18 -4.11 -6.60 4.50
N GLN A 19 -4.21 -6.73 3.19
CA GLN A 19 -5.48 -6.79 2.49
C GLN A 19 -5.50 -8.00 1.55
N LEU A 20 -6.53 -8.79 1.66
CA LEU A 20 -6.94 -9.80 0.68
C LEU A 20 -8.46 -9.74 0.63
N GLU A 21 -9.00 -8.97 -0.31
CA GLU A 21 -10.39 -8.58 -0.27
C GLU A 21 -11.10 -8.68 -1.62
N TRP A 22 -12.36 -8.99 -1.56
CA TRP A 22 -13.29 -8.81 -2.64
C TRP A 22 -13.98 -7.45 -2.49
N GLN A 23 -13.95 -6.68 -3.56
CA GLN A 23 -14.57 -5.36 -3.62
C GLN A 23 -15.74 -5.36 -4.61
N THR A 24 -16.83 -4.67 -4.26
CA THR A 24 -17.98 -4.47 -5.16
C THR A 24 -18.55 -3.08 -5.01
N GLY A 25 -18.96 -2.50 -6.12
CA GLY A 25 -19.58 -1.17 -6.17
C GLY A 25 -19.32 -0.48 -7.50
N ALA A 26 -20.10 0.53 -7.82
CA ALA A 26 -20.02 1.28 -9.08
C ALA A 26 -20.03 0.40 -10.34
N GLY A 27 -20.70 -0.78 -10.28
CA GLY A 27 -20.75 -1.73 -11.41
C GLY A 27 -19.51 -2.60 -11.58
N VAL A 28 -18.55 -2.51 -10.68
CA VAL A 28 -17.27 -3.28 -10.72
C VAL A 28 -17.25 -4.32 -9.61
N GLN A 29 -16.69 -5.48 -9.93
CA GLN A 29 -16.31 -6.51 -8.96
C GLN A 29 -14.83 -6.83 -9.15
N ALA A 30 -14.07 -6.76 -8.09
CA ALA A 30 -12.63 -6.99 -8.13
C ALA A 30 -12.12 -7.76 -6.90
N ILE A 31 -11.01 -8.43 -7.06
CA ILE A 31 -10.19 -8.96 -5.96
C ILE A 31 -9.00 -8.01 -5.84
N ALA A 32 -8.79 -7.47 -4.64
CA ALA A 32 -7.64 -6.64 -4.33
C ALA A 32 -6.77 -7.32 -3.27
N TRP A 33 -5.46 -7.10 -3.36
CA TRP A 33 -4.50 -7.56 -2.35
C TRP A 33 -3.44 -6.51 -2.07
N ASP A 34 -3.01 -6.46 -0.83
CA ASP A 34 -1.80 -5.79 -0.38
C ASP A 34 -1.00 -6.74 0.50
N ASN A 35 0.22 -7.04 0.08
CA ASN A 35 1.18 -7.86 0.81
C ASN A 35 2.39 -7.01 1.19
N LYS A 36 2.74 -7.03 2.49
CA LYS A 36 3.91 -6.36 3.04
C LYS A 36 4.75 -7.40 3.80
N SER A 37 5.70 -8.01 3.13
CA SER A 37 6.56 -9.05 3.71
C SER A 37 8.00 -8.57 3.88
N TRP A 38 8.68 -9.08 4.89
CA TRP A 38 10.11 -8.77 5.08
C TRP A 38 10.87 -9.94 5.68
N VAL A 39 12.18 -9.92 5.44
CA VAL A 39 13.17 -10.78 6.08
C VAL A 39 14.39 -9.95 6.48
N GLY A 40 14.95 -10.19 7.65
CA GLY A 40 16.14 -9.44 8.08
C GLY A 40 16.39 -9.52 9.57
N LYS A 41 17.13 -8.52 10.05
CA LYS A 41 17.49 -8.32 11.46
C LYS A 41 16.80 -7.08 12.00
N ASP A 42 17.05 -6.74 13.26
CA ASP A 42 16.40 -5.61 13.93
C ASP A 42 16.61 -4.27 13.19
N ARG A 43 17.78 -4.06 12.59
CA ARG A 43 18.13 -2.80 11.94
C ARG A 43 18.04 -2.83 10.43
N ASP A 44 18.24 -3.97 9.81
CA ASP A 44 18.37 -4.10 8.36
C ASP A 44 17.41 -5.18 7.86
N ARG A 45 16.47 -4.83 6.97
CA ARG A 45 15.43 -5.70 6.45
C ARG A 45 15.34 -5.59 4.94
N LEU A 46 15.06 -6.70 4.30
CA LEU A 46 14.66 -6.75 2.91
C LEU A 46 13.15 -6.89 2.87
N TRP A 47 12.48 -5.94 2.24
CA TRP A 47 11.03 -5.91 2.07
C TRP A 47 10.66 -6.39 0.68
N LEU A 48 9.66 -7.22 0.61
CA LEU A 48 8.92 -7.57 -0.61
C LEU A 48 7.48 -7.10 -0.41
N ARG A 49 7.03 -6.19 -1.26
CA ARG A 49 5.66 -5.73 -1.26
C ARG A 49 5.03 -6.01 -2.60
N THR A 50 3.80 -6.46 -2.59
CA THR A 50 3.01 -6.65 -3.81
C THR A 50 1.61 -6.14 -3.58
N GLU A 51 1.12 -5.39 -4.52
CA GLU A 51 -0.21 -4.82 -4.50
C GLU A 51 -0.88 -5.03 -5.85
N GLY A 52 -2.18 -5.24 -5.84
CA GLY A 52 -2.91 -5.35 -7.08
C GLY A 52 -4.41 -5.42 -6.92
N GLU A 53 -5.07 -5.16 -8.03
CA GLU A 53 -6.50 -5.30 -8.21
C GLU A 53 -6.78 -6.03 -9.53
N GLY A 54 -7.65 -7.03 -9.50
CA GLY A 54 -8.04 -7.77 -10.68
C GLY A 54 -9.52 -8.14 -10.65
N GLY A 55 -10.14 -8.13 -11.83
CA GLY A 55 -11.54 -8.49 -12.04
C GLY A 55 -11.70 -9.48 -13.20
N GLN A 56 -12.91 -9.55 -13.76
CA GLN A 56 -13.23 -10.47 -14.87
C GLN A 56 -12.41 -10.18 -16.13
N ASP A 57 -12.02 -8.93 -16.35
CA ASP A 57 -11.25 -8.48 -17.53
C ASP A 57 -9.73 -8.54 -17.33
N GLY A 58 -9.27 -9.14 -16.23
CA GLY A 58 -7.85 -9.25 -15.86
C GLY A 58 -7.42 -8.27 -14.78
N PHE A 59 -6.11 -8.02 -14.71
CA PHE A 59 -5.56 -7.10 -13.70
C PHE A 59 -5.68 -5.64 -14.14
N ALA A 60 -6.35 -4.84 -13.32
CA ALA A 60 -6.41 -3.39 -13.45
C ALA A 60 -5.19 -2.71 -12.82
N LEU A 61 -4.71 -3.22 -11.68
CA LEU A 61 -3.49 -2.80 -11.00
C LEU A 61 -2.64 -4.03 -10.69
N ALA A 62 -1.33 -3.95 -10.87
CA ALA A 62 -0.38 -4.93 -10.35
C ALA A 62 1.00 -4.28 -10.24
N GLN A 63 1.55 -4.28 -9.05
CA GLN A 63 2.89 -3.75 -8.77
C GLN A 63 3.62 -4.58 -7.73
N ALA A 64 4.96 -4.55 -7.80
CA ALA A 64 5.83 -5.25 -6.87
C ALA A 64 7.01 -4.35 -6.49
N HIS A 65 7.41 -4.38 -5.22
CA HIS A 65 8.53 -3.61 -4.70
C HIS A 65 9.52 -4.54 -4.02
N VAL A 66 10.80 -4.31 -4.27
CA VAL A 66 11.90 -4.91 -3.51
C VAL A 66 12.68 -3.77 -2.90
N LEU A 67 12.62 -3.65 -1.56
CA LEU A 67 13.19 -2.51 -0.85
C LEU A 67 14.12 -3.01 0.26
N TYR A 68 15.29 -2.38 0.36
CA TYR A 68 16.14 -2.48 1.54
C TYR A 68 15.68 -1.42 2.55
N GLY A 69 15.37 -1.86 3.76
CA GLY A 69 14.96 -1.00 4.87
C GLY A 69 16.00 -0.99 5.97
N ARG A 70 16.31 0.19 6.48
CA ARG A 70 17.21 0.39 7.59
C ARG A 70 16.59 1.24 8.68
N ALA A 71 16.54 0.72 9.90
CA ALA A 71 16.09 1.46 11.08
C ALA A 71 17.01 2.66 11.33
N ILE A 72 16.50 3.87 11.15
CA ILE A 72 17.19 5.15 11.39
C ILE A 72 16.83 5.72 12.76
N SER A 73 15.70 5.30 13.33
CA SER A 73 15.30 5.60 14.68
C SER A 73 14.48 4.44 15.27
N ARG A 74 14.00 4.60 16.50
CA ARG A 74 13.14 3.62 17.16
C ARG A 74 11.81 3.36 16.42
N TRP A 75 11.34 4.35 15.69
CA TRP A 75 10.00 4.37 15.10
C TRP A 75 10.01 4.52 13.57
N TRP A 76 11.19 4.75 12.97
CA TRP A 76 11.29 5.05 11.56
C TRP A 76 12.38 4.24 10.87
N ASP A 77 12.01 3.66 9.75
CA ASP A 77 12.91 3.03 8.79
C ASP A 77 13.06 3.93 7.55
N LEU A 78 14.28 4.06 7.06
CA LEU A 78 14.56 4.52 5.71
C LEU A 78 14.48 3.30 4.78
N VAL A 79 13.73 3.40 3.70
CA VAL A 79 13.61 2.34 2.69
C VAL A 79 14.13 2.83 1.34
N MET A 80 14.81 1.95 0.60
CA MET A 80 15.27 2.23 -0.75
C MET A 80 15.30 0.96 -1.59
N GLY A 81 15.01 1.08 -2.89
CA GLY A 81 15.02 -0.08 -3.78
C GLY A 81 14.37 0.18 -5.11
N VAL A 82 13.63 -0.82 -5.59
CA VAL A 82 13.02 -0.81 -6.92
C VAL A 82 11.54 -1.19 -6.78
N GLN A 83 10.71 -0.47 -7.53
CA GLN A 83 9.32 -0.81 -7.81
C GLN A 83 9.18 -1.17 -9.28
N GLN A 84 8.39 -2.18 -9.55
CA GLN A 84 8.00 -2.58 -10.89
C GLN A 84 6.48 -2.50 -10.99
N ASP A 85 5.97 -1.58 -11.81
CA ASP A 85 4.57 -1.55 -12.21
C ASP A 85 4.38 -2.47 -13.40
N ILE A 86 3.41 -3.36 -13.31
CA ILE A 86 3.03 -4.30 -14.35
C ILE A 86 1.76 -3.80 -15.05
N ARG A 87 0.85 -3.20 -14.28
CA ARG A 87 -0.43 -2.63 -14.72
C ARG A 87 -0.73 -1.34 -13.93
N PRO A 88 -1.52 -0.38 -14.46
CA PRO A 88 -2.13 -0.31 -15.80
C PRO A 88 -1.13 0.05 -16.89
N GLY A 89 -1.49 -0.20 -18.15
CA GLY A 89 -0.72 0.18 -19.33
C GLY A 89 0.64 -0.51 -19.45
N PRO A 90 1.62 0.15 -20.10
CA PRO A 90 2.96 -0.40 -20.25
C PRO A 90 3.67 -0.48 -18.89
N SER A 91 4.48 -1.54 -18.75
CA SER A 91 5.27 -1.77 -17.54
C SER A 91 6.27 -0.63 -17.29
N ARG A 92 6.43 -0.22 -16.03
CA ARG A 92 7.35 0.85 -15.60
C ARG A 92 8.22 0.36 -14.45
N THR A 93 9.49 0.69 -14.50
CA THR A 93 10.44 0.42 -13.41
C THR A 93 10.83 1.75 -12.76
N TRP A 94 10.84 1.77 -11.45
CA TRP A 94 11.12 2.95 -10.64
C TRP A 94 12.21 2.65 -9.61
N ALA A 95 13.16 3.54 -9.46
CA ALA A 95 13.95 3.61 -8.24
C ALA A 95 13.11 4.24 -7.14
N ALA A 96 13.11 3.66 -5.95
CA ALA A 96 12.29 4.09 -4.83
C ALA A 96 13.16 4.46 -3.64
N ILE A 97 12.80 5.56 -2.95
CA ILE A 97 13.37 5.95 -1.67
C ILE A 97 12.28 6.56 -0.80
N GLY A 98 12.23 6.17 0.46
CA GLY A 98 11.16 6.64 1.33
C GLY A 98 11.41 6.38 2.81
N PHE A 99 10.43 6.76 3.60
CA PHE A 99 10.37 6.52 5.03
C PHE A 99 9.10 5.76 5.36
N GLN A 100 9.21 4.84 6.31
CA GLN A 100 8.06 4.15 6.89
C GLN A 100 8.21 4.10 8.40
N GLY A 101 7.11 4.13 9.12
CA GLY A 101 7.17 4.02 10.57
C GLY A 101 5.92 4.51 11.29
N LEU A 102 6.06 4.67 12.60
CA LEU A 102 5.01 5.13 13.48
C LEU A 102 5.20 6.61 13.82
N ALA A 103 4.27 7.44 13.36
CA ALA A 103 4.16 8.83 13.75
C ALA A 103 3.53 8.97 15.16
N PRO A 104 3.56 10.19 15.79
CA PRO A 104 2.84 10.44 17.03
C PRO A 104 1.38 9.98 16.95
N TYR A 105 0.86 9.52 18.10
CA TYR A 105 -0.48 8.93 18.23
C TYR A 105 -0.68 7.59 17.50
N TRP A 106 0.42 6.88 17.14
CA TRP A 106 0.40 5.53 16.55
C TRP A 106 -0.15 5.47 15.11
N PHE A 107 -0.06 6.56 14.37
CA PHE A 107 -0.32 6.53 12.93
C PHE A 107 0.82 5.78 12.24
N GLU A 108 0.49 4.73 11.50
CA GLU A 108 1.42 4.13 10.55
C GLU A 108 1.51 5.05 9.34
N VAL A 109 2.72 5.38 8.93
CA VAL A 109 2.96 6.31 7.81
C VAL A 109 4.00 5.70 6.88
N GLU A 110 3.69 5.73 5.60
CA GLU A 110 4.60 5.42 4.51
C GLU A 110 4.65 6.60 3.54
N ALA A 111 5.85 7.05 3.21
CA ALA A 111 6.07 8.15 2.28
C ALA A 111 7.24 7.80 1.36
N THR A 112 6.97 7.55 0.08
CA THR A 112 7.96 7.06 -0.87
C THR A 112 7.98 7.91 -2.13
N ALA A 113 9.16 8.38 -2.50
CA ALA A 113 9.43 9.04 -3.78
C ALA A 113 10.00 8.03 -4.78
N HIS A 114 9.56 8.12 -6.02
CA HIS A 114 9.92 7.22 -7.09
C HIS A 114 10.49 8.00 -8.28
N LEU A 115 11.55 7.47 -8.86
CA LEU A 115 12.24 8.01 -10.04
C LEU A 115 12.24 6.96 -11.14
N GLY A 116 11.60 7.27 -12.25
CA GLY A 116 11.50 6.42 -13.42
C GLY A 116 12.31 6.93 -14.61
N ALA A 117 12.26 6.19 -15.71
CA ALA A 117 12.85 6.59 -16.96
C ALA A 117 12.29 7.93 -17.46
N GLU A 118 13.05 8.64 -18.32
CA GLU A 118 12.69 9.93 -18.92
C GLU A 118 12.41 11.05 -17.90
N GLY A 119 12.95 10.90 -16.67
CA GLY A 119 12.75 11.86 -15.58
C GLY A 119 11.30 11.90 -15.08
N ARG A 120 10.58 10.82 -15.21
CA ARG A 120 9.29 10.65 -14.52
C ARG A 120 9.52 10.52 -13.04
N THR A 121 8.66 11.16 -12.26
CA THR A 121 8.67 11.07 -10.80
C THR A 121 7.27 10.80 -10.30
N HIS A 122 7.15 10.03 -9.25
CA HIS A 122 5.91 9.93 -8.51
C HIS A 122 6.18 9.87 -7.00
N PHE A 123 5.25 10.34 -6.22
CA PHE A 123 5.29 10.31 -4.77
C PHE A 123 4.00 9.67 -4.26
N ARG A 124 4.16 8.64 -3.41
CA ARG A 124 3.06 7.96 -2.72
C ARG A 124 3.16 8.28 -1.23
N PHE A 125 2.04 8.67 -0.67
CA PHE A 125 1.85 8.85 0.76
C PHE A 125 0.69 7.99 1.21
N GLU A 126 0.93 7.17 2.23
CA GLU A 126 -0.09 6.34 2.85
C GLU A 126 -0.03 6.54 4.36
N THR A 127 -1.19 6.58 4.99
CA THR A 127 -1.30 6.57 6.44
C THR A 127 -2.49 5.76 6.88
N GLU A 128 -2.29 4.97 7.91
CA GLU A 128 -3.35 4.20 8.53
C GLU A 128 -3.29 4.30 10.06
N TYR A 129 -4.39 3.93 10.69
CA TYR A 129 -4.52 3.93 12.14
C TYR A 129 -5.34 2.74 12.62
N GLU A 130 -4.90 2.08 13.70
CA GLU A 130 -5.65 1.01 14.32
C GLU A 130 -6.40 1.50 15.56
N LEU A 131 -7.72 1.72 15.45
CA LEU A 131 -8.59 2.11 16.56
C LEU A 131 -9.26 0.88 17.17
N ARG A 132 -8.88 0.50 18.38
CA ARG A 132 -9.55 -0.58 19.11
C ARG A 132 -10.90 -0.12 19.64
N LEU A 133 -11.97 -0.61 19.00
CA LEU A 133 -13.35 -0.33 19.42
C LEU A 133 -13.77 -1.22 20.60
N ALA A 134 -13.32 -2.48 20.61
CA ALA A 134 -13.60 -3.45 21.66
C ALA A 134 -12.50 -4.53 21.67
N ARG A 135 -12.64 -5.54 22.55
CA ARG A 135 -11.61 -6.59 22.76
C ARG A 135 -11.12 -7.27 21.47
N ARG A 136 -11.99 -7.42 20.46
CA ARG A 136 -11.70 -8.10 19.18
C ARG A 136 -12.07 -7.26 17.96
N TRP A 137 -12.60 -6.07 18.15
CA TRP A 137 -13.02 -5.21 17.06
C TRP A 137 -12.05 -4.05 16.91
N VAL A 138 -11.51 -3.91 15.72
CA VAL A 138 -10.57 -2.84 15.35
C VAL A 138 -11.13 -2.12 14.13
N ALA A 139 -11.22 -0.79 14.21
CA ALA A 139 -11.46 0.05 13.05
C ALA A 139 -10.11 0.51 12.49
N GLN A 140 -9.94 0.39 11.20
CA GLN A 140 -8.71 0.74 10.47
C GLN A 140 -9.07 1.74 9.37
N PRO A 141 -9.06 3.06 9.65
CA PRO A 141 -9.04 4.07 8.61
C PRO A 141 -7.69 4.10 7.90
N LEU A 142 -7.72 4.26 6.59
CA LEU A 142 -6.57 4.40 5.71
C LEU A 142 -6.79 5.58 4.78
N VAL A 143 -5.75 6.33 4.50
CA VAL A 143 -5.71 7.37 3.46
C VAL A 143 -4.45 7.19 2.63
N GLU A 144 -4.61 7.21 1.32
CA GLU A 144 -3.52 7.15 0.37
C GLU A 144 -3.62 8.29 -0.65
N LEU A 145 -2.49 8.84 -1.04
CA LEU A 145 -2.37 9.89 -2.05
C LEU A 145 -1.23 9.57 -3.01
N GLU A 146 -1.48 9.74 -4.31
CA GLU A 146 -0.47 9.62 -5.35
C GLU A 146 -0.31 10.94 -6.12
N ILE A 147 0.93 11.39 -6.24
CA ILE A 147 1.29 12.63 -6.92
C ILE A 147 2.32 12.32 -8.00
N HIS A 148 2.07 12.71 -9.24
CA HIS A 148 2.96 12.50 -10.36
C HIS A 148 3.59 13.80 -10.84
N GLY A 149 4.89 13.78 -11.17
CA GLY A 149 5.61 14.96 -11.63
C GLY A 149 5.40 15.28 -13.10
N LYS A 150 4.94 14.28 -13.89
CA LYS A 150 4.67 14.40 -15.33
C LYS A 150 3.44 13.60 -15.71
N ASP A 151 2.79 14.01 -16.82
CA ASP A 151 1.74 13.22 -17.43
C ASP A 151 2.30 11.89 -17.97
N ASP A 152 1.55 10.81 -17.79
CA ASP A 152 1.74 9.51 -18.43
C ASP A 152 0.41 9.11 -19.09
N LEU A 153 0.20 9.65 -20.30
CA LEU A 153 -1.05 9.47 -21.03
C LEU A 153 -1.29 8.01 -21.44
N GLU A 154 -0.22 7.22 -21.62
CA GLU A 154 -0.33 5.79 -21.92
C GLU A 154 -0.94 4.99 -20.76
N ARG A 155 -0.81 5.53 -19.55
CA ARG A 155 -1.36 4.94 -18.31
C ARG A 155 -2.60 5.70 -17.81
N GLY A 156 -3.01 6.76 -18.50
CA GLY A 156 -4.13 7.59 -18.08
C GLY A 156 -3.86 8.39 -16.81
N VAL A 157 -2.60 8.74 -16.54
CA VAL A 157 -2.17 9.46 -15.34
C VAL A 157 -1.76 10.87 -15.72
N GLY A 158 -2.33 11.87 -15.05
CA GLY A 158 -1.96 13.27 -15.18
C GLY A 158 -0.96 13.72 -14.12
N ALA A 159 -0.20 14.79 -14.43
CA ALA A 159 0.70 15.44 -13.48
C ALA A 159 -0.06 16.08 -12.31
N GLY A 160 0.61 16.21 -11.16
CA GLY A 160 0.04 16.68 -9.91
C GLY A 160 -0.59 15.57 -9.08
N LEU A 161 -1.55 15.88 -8.22
CA LEU A 161 -2.31 14.90 -7.48
C LEU A 161 -3.13 14.06 -8.46
N ALA A 162 -2.76 12.79 -8.61
CA ALA A 162 -3.39 11.89 -9.57
C ALA A 162 -4.57 11.14 -8.96
N THR A 163 -4.34 10.47 -7.85
CA THR A 163 -5.34 9.67 -7.15
C THR A 163 -5.31 9.91 -5.66
N GLY A 164 -6.43 9.69 -5.02
CA GLY A 164 -6.57 9.62 -3.58
C GLY A 164 -7.56 8.52 -3.21
N GLU A 165 -7.20 7.77 -2.20
CA GLU A 165 -8.05 6.74 -1.62
C GLU A 165 -8.29 7.03 -0.14
N ALA A 166 -9.51 6.75 0.32
CA ALA A 166 -9.84 6.71 1.74
C ALA A 166 -10.63 5.43 2.02
N GLY A 167 -10.11 4.63 2.94
CA GLY A 167 -10.70 3.37 3.34
C GLY A 167 -11.08 3.37 4.82
N LEU A 168 -12.14 2.66 5.16
CA LEU A 168 -12.45 2.30 6.54
C LEU A 168 -12.78 0.82 6.58
N ARG A 169 -11.97 0.05 7.29
CA ARG A 169 -12.17 -1.38 7.48
C ARG A 169 -12.49 -1.68 8.94
N ILE A 170 -13.49 -2.49 9.20
CA ILE A 170 -13.85 -2.97 10.54
C ILE A 170 -13.46 -4.44 10.62
N ARG A 171 -12.42 -4.71 11.38
CA ARG A 171 -11.77 -6.01 11.51
C ARG A 171 -12.21 -6.72 12.79
N TYR A 172 -12.48 -8.02 12.70
CA TYR A 172 -12.74 -8.88 13.85
C TYR A 172 -11.58 -9.85 14.06
N GLU A 173 -10.81 -9.67 15.12
CA GLU A 173 -9.67 -10.51 15.46
C GLU A 173 -10.15 -11.86 16.05
N LEU A 174 -10.34 -12.87 15.19
CA LEU A 174 -10.56 -14.26 15.61
C LEU A 174 -9.32 -14.80 16.34
N ARG A 175 -8.16 -14.56 15.74
CA ARG A 175 -6.82 -14.69 16.31
C ARG A 175 -6.04 -13.44 15.89
N ARG A 176 -4.88 -13.21 16.50
CA ARG A 176 -4.03 -12.07 16.11
C ARG A 176 -3.56 -12.17 14.65
N GLU A 177 -3.30 -13.42 14.23
CA GLU A 177 -2.80 -13.75 12.91
C GLU A 177 -3.90 -13.88 11.84
N PHE A 178 -5.17 -13.85 12.24
CA PHE A 178 -6.29 -14.09 11.34
C PHE A 178 -7.50 -13.24 11.71
N ALA A 179 -7.80 -12.27 10.87
CA ALA A 179 -8.84 -11.29 11.13
C ALA A 179 -9.66 -10.99 9.87
N PRO A 180 -10.85 -11.58 9.72
CA PRO A 180 -11.80 -11.15 8.69
C PRO A 180 -12.28 -9.74 8.96
N TYR A 181 -12.61 -9.02 7.89
CA TYR A 181 -13.13 -7.66 7.95
C TYR A 181 -14.15 -7.36 6.86
N PHE A 182 -14.86 -6.28 7.08
CA PHE A 182 -15.66 -5.60 6.07
C PHE A 182 -15.34 -4.12 6.08
N GLY A 183 -15.55 -3.44 4.96
CA GLY A 183 -15.19 -2.04 4.87
C GLY A 183 -15.82 -1.33 3.69
N VAL A 184 -15.46 -0.06 3.60
CA VAL A 184 -15.79 0.84 2.50
C VAL A 184 -14.51 1.48 2.01
N VAL A 185 -14.35 1.51 0.71
CA VAL A 185 -13.22 2.16 0.02
C VAL A 185 -13.79 3.23 -0.89
N TRP A 186 -13.32 4.45 -0.74
CA TRP A 186 -13.59 5.57 -1.62
C TRP A 186 -12.32 5.94 -2.36
N THR A 187 -12.37 5.91 -3.69
CA THR A 187 -11.26 6.29 -4.56
C THR A 187 -11.66 7.47 -5.42
N ARG A 188 -10.76 8.42 -5.64
CA ARG A 188 -10.98 9.56 -6.51
C ARG A 188 -9.76 9.86 -7.35
N LYS A 189 -10.00 10.10 -8.64
CA LYS A 189 -9.04 10.64 -9.60
C LYS A 189 -9.16 12.17 -9.63
N PHE A 190 -8.02 12.86 -9.73
CA PHE A 190 -7.96 14.31 -9.71
C PHE A 190 -7.34 14.87 -11.00
N PHE A 191 -7.61 16.11 -11.30
CA PHE A 191 -7.01 16.90 -12.37
C PHE A 191 -6.87 16.13 -13.70
N GLY A 192 -5.69 16.11 -14.31
CA GLY A 192 -5.41 15.44 -15.58
C GLY A 192 -5.75 13.94 -15.59
N THR A 193 -5.61 13.25 -14.47
CA THR A 193 -6.03 11.84 -14.33
C THR A 193 -7.56 11.71 -14.43
N ALA A 194 -8.30 12.64 -13.83
CA ALA A 194 -9.77 12.66 -13.95
C ALA A 194 -10.21 13.02 -15.38
N ASP A 195 -9.48 13.90 -16.07
CA ASP A 195 -9.77 14.27 -17.45
C ASP A 195 -9.51 13.08 -18.39
N ALA A 196 -8.42 12.36 -18.21
CA ALA A 196 -8.15 11.12 -18.95
C ALA A 196 -9.25 10.08 -18.74
N ALA A 197 -9.69 9.86 -17.50
CA ALA A 197 -10.75 8.94 -17.17
C ALA A 197 -12.09 9.32 -17.86
N ARG A 198 -12.44 10.62 -17.87
CA ARG A 198 -13.65 11.08 -18.58
C ARG A 198 -13.58 10.83 -20.08
N THR A 199 -12.39 10.92 -20.67
CA THR A 199 -12.19 10.68 -22.11
C THR A 199 -12.42 9.21 -22.48
N THR A 200 -12.07 8.28 -21.58
CA THR A 200 -12.31 6.84 -21.76
C THR A 200 -13.68 6.38 -21.28
N GLY A 201 -14.46 7.27 -20.65
CA GLY A 201 -15.76 6.92 -20.06
C GLY A 201 -15.66 6.25 -18.69
N ASP A 202 -14.48 6.25 -18.08
CA ASP A 202 -14.26 5.68 -16.76
C ASP A 202 -14.75 6.63 -15.65
N PRO A 203 -15.20 6.09 -14.51
CA PRO A 203 -15.56 6.91 -13.37
C PRO A 203 -14.34 7.65 -12.79
N THR A 204 -14.55 8.91 -12.41
CA THR A 204 -13.54 9.73 -11.73
C THR A 204 -13.54 9.55 -10.22
N GLY A 205 -14.52 8.85 -9.69
CA GLY A 205 -14.61 8.50 -8.28
C GLY A 205 -15.52 7.31 -8.09
N THR A 206 -15.18 6.44 -7.15
CA THR A 206 -15.94 5.24 -6.84
C THR A 206 -16.07 5.07 -5.34
N ILE A 207 -17.17 4.46 -4.91
CA ILE A 207 -17.34 3.91 -3.57
C ILE A 207 -17.58 2.42 -3.74
N ARG A 208 -16.77 1.60 -3.06
CA ARG A 208 -16.87 0.15 -3.10
C ARG A 208 -17.01 -0.40 -1.68
N LEU A 209 -17.77 -1.47 -1.54
CA LEU A 209 -17.81 -2.28 -0.33
C LEU A 209 -16.71 -3.33 -0.45
N ALA A 210 -15.98 -3.55 0.62
CA ALA A 210 -14.92 -4.54 0.73
C ALA A 210 -15.28 -5.60 1.77
N VAL A 211 -15.00 -6.85 1.46
CA VAL A 211 -15.03 -7.96 2.42
C VAL A 211 -13.74 -8.75 2.23
N GLY A 212 -13.00 -8.93 3.30
CA GLY A 212 -11.67 -9.49 3.18
C GLY A 212 -11.13 -10.12 4.44
N LEU A 213 -9.85 -10.43 4.36
CA LEU A 213 -9.08 -11.09 5.39
C LEU A 213 -7.72 -10.42 5.52
N ARG A 214 -7.33 -10.12 6.77
CA ARG A 214 -5.94 -9.81 7.13
C ARG A 214 -5.33 -11.03 7.79
N THR A 215 -4.14 -11.43 7.33
CA THR A 215 -3.44 -12.58 7.91
C THR A 215 -1.93 -12.41 7.83
N TRP A 216 -1.21 -12.95 8.82
CA TRP A 216 0.25 -12.90 8.86
C TRP A 216 0.86 -14.18 9.47
N PHE A 217 2.12 -14.45 9.12
CA PHE A 217 2.89 -15.63 9.54
C PHE A 217 4.30 -15.25 9.96
#